data_8798be33ef419aeaca4e797e314ba6d4
#
_entry.id   8798be33ef419aeaca4e797e314ba6d4
#
_cell.length_a   1.000
_cell.length_b   1.000
_cell.length_c   1.000
_cell.angle_alpha   90.00
_cell.angle_beta   90.00
_cell.angle_gamma   90.00
#
_symmetry.space_group_name_H-M   'P 1'
#
loop_
_entity.id
_entity.type
_entity.pdbx_description
1 polymer ?
#
loop_
_entity_poly.entity_id
_entity_poly.type
_entity_poly.pdbx_seq_one_letter_code
_entity_poly.pdbx_strand_id
1 'polypeptide(L)'
;EQKIRELKPDVVATGAKTPIIYSAERTLKLAKQVNPKCKTILGGIHGTFMYRQVLHEAPWIDYVIRGEGEIVARNLWTAIDAGTDERDRHTIKGIAFMGEDGKVVSTPIEATIKDLDSLTPDWDILHWPTYIYIPLNTRVAVPSFARGCPFTCSFCSQWKFWRDYRVRDPHKFVDEIEYLTQVHKVGFYILADEEPTIN
;
A
#
# COMPACT_ATOMS: atom_id res chain seq x y z
N GLU A 1 19.90 0.38 -2.15
CA GLU A 1 20.58 1.38 -2.98
C GLU A 1 21.01 0.80 -4.32
N GLN A 2 21.78 -0.32 -4.33
CA GLN A 2 22.23 -0.95 -5.56
C GLN A 2 21.08 -1.20 -6.54
N LYS A 3 19.97 -1.79 -6.09
CA LYS A 3 18.81 -2.09 -6.94
C LYS A 3 18.18 -0.83 -7.56
N ILE A 4 18.12 0.28 -6.81
CA ILE A 4 17.60 1.56 -7.33
C ILE A 4 18.53 2.12 -8.41
N ARG A 5 19.85 2.01 -8.22
CA ARG A 5 20.85 2.43 -9.23
C ARG A 5 20.79 1.60 -10.52
N GLU A 6 20.55 0.30 -10.39
CA GLU A 6 20.42 -0.62 -11.51
C GLU A 6 19.13 -0.38 -12.32
N LEU A 7 17.99 -0.26 -11.62
CA LEU A 7 16.68 -0.11 -12.25
C LEU A 7 16.40 1.30 -12.76
N LYS A 8 16.97 2.34 -12.12
CA LYS A 8 16.73 3.76 -12.41
C LYS A 8 15.22 4.08 -12.50
N PRO A 9 14.43 3.73 -11.49
CA PRO A 9 12.99 3.85 -11.58
C PRO A 9 12.54 5.32 -11.64
N ASP A 10 11.45 5.58 -12.36
CA ASP A 10 10.79 6.89 -12.39
C ASP A 10 9.96 7.13 -11.12
N VAL A 11 9.50 6.05 -10.49
CA VAL A 11 8.72 6.10 -9.25
C VAL A 11 9.26 5.07 -8.26
N VAL A 12 9.43 5.48 -7.01
CA VAL A 12 9.64 4.56 -5.88
C VAL A 12 8.53 4.76 -4.86
N ALA A 13 7.77 3.71 -4.62
CA ALA A 13 6.67 3.71 -3.67
C ALA A 13 6.89 2.66 -2.57
N THR A 14 6.50 2.98 -1.35
CA THR A 14 6.50 2.02 -0.24
C THR A 14 5.36 2.31 0.72
N GLY A 15 4.83 1.26 1.37
CA GLY A 15 3.88 1.41 2.46
C GLY A 15 4.59 1.30 3.82
N ALA A 16 4.07 2.00 4.83
CA ALA A 16 4.60 1.90 6.18
C ALA A 16 3.54 1.72 7.25
N LYS A 17 3.83 0.84 8.20
CA LYS A 17 3.29 0.83 9.56
C LYS A 17 4.26 1.61 10.46
N THR A 18 3.77 2.10 11.62
CA THR A 18 4.58 2.94 12.53
C THR A 18 5.94 2.36 12.89
N PRO A 19 6.10 1.04 13.17
CA PRO A 19 7.42 0.50 13.53
C PRO A 19 8.48 0.55 12.41
N ILE A 20 8.06 0.71 11.14
CA ILE A 20 8.98 0.67 9.99
C ILE A 20 9.04 2.00 9.22
N ILE A 21 8.43 3.07 9.74
CA ILE A 21 8.36 4.36 9.02
C ILE A 21 9.74 4.90 8.66
N TYR A 22 10.68 4.89 9.58
CA TYR A 22 12.03 5.41 9.31
C TYR A 22 12.79 4.61 8.24
N SER A 23 12.53 3.31 8.13
CA SER A 23 13.09 2.48 7.05
C SER A 23 12.48 2.84 5.70
N ALA A 24 11.17 3.10 5.65
CA ALA A 24 10.48 3.56 4.45
C ALA A 24 10.99 4.95 4.00
N GLU A 25 11.04 5.91 4.92
CA GLU A 25 11.58 7.25 4.65
C GLU A 25 13.02 7.22 4.14
N ARG A 26 13.88 6.40 4.76
CA ARG A 26 15.27 6.20 4.32
C ARG A 26 15.32 5.65 2.90
N THR A 27 14.48 4.69 2.56
CA THR A 27 14.42 4.11 1.22
C THR A 27 14.02 5.17 0.18
N LEU A 28 13.00 5.97 0.47
CA LEU A 28 12.56 7.04 -0.41
C LEU A 28 13.62 8.16 -0.54
N LYS A 29 14.32 8.48 0.56
CA LYS A 29 15.45 9.42 0.53
C LYS A 29 16.57 8.93 -0.39
N LEU A 30 16.92 7.66 -0.31
CA LEU A 30 17.92 7.04 -1.18
C LEU A 30 17.48 7.11 -2.66
N ALA A 31 16.20 6.92 -2.96
CA ALA A 31 15.69 7.06 -4.32
C ALA A 31 15.96 8.46 -4.89
N LYS A 32 15.65 9.51 -4.11
CA LYS A 32 15.95 10.91 -4.49
C LYS A 32 17.44 11.20 -4.62
N GLN A 33 18.28 10.61 -3.78
CA GLN A 33 19.73 10.76 -3.87
C GLN A 33 20.32 10.12 -5.15
N VAL A 34 19.75 8.99 -5.56
CA VAL A 34 20.17 8.29 -6.79
C VAL A 34 19.61 8.95 -8.05
N ASN A 35 18.36 9.35 -8.01
CA ASN A 35 17.67 10.04 -9.10
C ASN A 35 16.78 11.16 -8.54
N PRO A 36 17.23 12.42 -8.54
CA PRO A 36 16.43 13.55 -8.03
C PRO A 36 15.08 13.74 -8.74
N LYS A 37 14.92 13.23 -9.97
CA LYS A 37 13.66 13.30 -10.72
C LYS A 37 12.69 12.17 -10.36
N CYS A 38 13.16 11.11 -9.69
CA CYS A 38 12.31 10.01 -9.25
C CYS A 38 11.19 10.53 -8.34
N LYS A 39 9.95 10.22 -8.64
CA LYS A 39 8.84 10.51 -7.76
C LYS A 39 8.81 9.50 -6.60
N THR A 40 8.65 10.00 -5.40
CA THR A 40 8.68 9.20 -4.17
C THR A 40 7.32 9.23 -3.49
N ILE A 41 6.79 8.05 -3.20
CA ILE A 41 5.42 7.89 -2.71
C ILE A 41 5.42 7.04 -1.44
N LEU A 42 4.82 7.58 -0.38
CA LEU A 42 4.56 6.83 0.85
C LEU A 42 3.08 6.46 0.93
N GLY A 43 2.77 5.22 1.24
CA GLY A 43 1.42 4.76 1.54
C GLY A 43 1.33 4.07 2.90
N GLY A 44 0.22 3.37 3.12
CA GLY A 44 -0.02 2.57 4.29
C GLY A 44 -0.62 3.34 5.46
N ILE A 45 -0.83 2.61 6.57
CA ILE A 45 -1.59 3.13 7.71
C ILE A 45 -0.90 4.32 8.39
N HIS A 46 0.44 4.28 8.53
CA HIS A 46 1.18 5.39 9.13
C HIS A 46 1.07 6.65 8.28
N GLY A 47 1.33 6.55 6.96
CA GLY A 47 1.18 7.67 6.03
C GLY A 47 -0.25 8.23 6.04
N THR A 48 -1.27 7.38 6.13
CA THR A 48 -2.67 7.80 6.15
C THR A 48 -3.00 8.71 7.34
N PHE A 49 -2.52 8.39 8.53
CA PHE A 49 -2.85 9.14 9.75
C PHE A 49 -1.85 10.26 10.04
N MET A 50 -0.57 10.06 9.70
CA MET A 50 0.53 10.96 10.06
C MET A 50 1.07 11.77 8.88
N TYR A 51 0.35 11.85 7.76
CA TYR A 51 0.82 12.50 6.52
C TYR A 51 1.37 13.91 6.72
N ARG A 52 0.79 14.70 7.66
CA ARG A 52 1.26 16.05 7.94
C ARG A 52 2.68 16.05 8.53
N GLN A 53 2.89 15.22 9.55
CA GLN A 53 4.18 15.06 10.18
C GLN A 53 5.20 14.53 9.19
N VAL A 54 4.85 13.45 8.49
CA VAL A 54 5.72 12.82 7.47
C VAL A 54 6.20 13.82 6.43
N LEU A 55 5.30 14.61 5.84
CA LEU A 55 5.67 15.57 4.80
C LEU A 55 6.53 16.73 5.32
N HIS A 56 6.44 17.08 6.62
CA HIS A 56 7.34 18.05 7.22
C HIS A 56 8.72 17.47 7.56
N GLU A 57 8.77 16.25 8.08
CA GLU A 57 10.01 15.61 8.53
C GLU A 57 10.80 15.00 7.37
N ALA A 58 10.11 14.58 6.30
CA ALA A 58 10.68 13.90 5.14
C ALA A 58 10.38 14.64 3.81
N PRO A 59 10.97 15.83 3.58
CA PRO A 59 10.67 16.69 2.41
C PRO A 59 11.07 16.06 1.06
N TRP A 60 11.75 14.93 1.09
CA TRP A 60 12.03 14.12 -0.10
C TRP A 60 10.86 13.21 -0.52
N ILE A 61 9.75 13.19 0.21
CA ILE A 61 8.53 12.47 -0.17
C ILE A 61 7.63 13.43 -0.96
N ASP A 62 7.38 13.10 -2.23
CA ASP A 62 6.55 13.94 -3.11
C ASP A 62 5.08 13.78 -2.78
N TYR A 63 4.62 12.54 -2.55
CA TYR A 63 3.21 12.25 -2.31
C TYR A 63 3.02 11.23 -1.18
N VAL A 64 1.96 11.42 -0.40
CA VAL A 64 1.47 10.42 0.55
C VAL A 64 0.09 9.95 0.08
N ILE A 65 -0.06 8.65 -0.14
CA ILE A 65 -1.36 8.01 -0.42
C ILE A 65 -2.05 7.71 0.90
N ARG A 66 -3.33 8.09 1.01
CA ARG A 66 -4.14 8.01 2.21
C ARG A 66 -5.35 7.10 2.00
N GLY A 67 -5.56 6.15 2.91
CA GLY A 67 -6.60 5.12 2.80
C GLY A 67 -6.18 3.96 1.90
N GLU A 68 -7.14 3.33 1.25
CA GLU A 68 -6.89 2.24 0.30
C GLU A 68 -6.15 2.76 -0.93
N GLY A 69 -5.05 2.10 -1.26
CA GLY A 69 -4.08 2.65 -2.21
C GLY A 69 -4.35 2.31 -3.68
N GLU A 70 -5.11 1.28 -3.98
CA GLU A 70 -5.16 0.68 -5.32
C GLU A 70 -5.66 1.66 -6.38
N ILE A 71 -6.80 2.32 -6.13
CA ILE A 71 -7.37 3.31 -7.06
C ILE A 71 -6.52 4.59 -7.05
N VAL A 72 -6.15 5.05 -5.86
CA VAL A 72 -5.38 6.28 -5.69
C VAL A 72 -4.01 6.18 -6.36
N ALA A 73 -3.29 5.06 -6.13
CA ALA A 73 -2.00 4.80 -6.76
C ALA A 73 -2.11 4.77 -8.29
N ARG A 74 -3.09 4.04 -8.82
CA ARG A 74 -3.32 4.00 -10.27
C ARG A 74 -3.53 5.39 -10.86
N ASN A 75 -4.39 6.21 -10.24
CA ASN A 75 -4.68 7.55 -10.73
C ASN A 75 -3.43 8.46 -10.65
N LEU A 76 -2.68 8.38 -9.54
CA LEU A 76 -1.45 9.14 -9.38
C LEU A 76 -0.37 8.72 -10.37
N TRP A 77 -0.17 7.42 -10.59
CA TRP A 77 0.80 6.91 -11.56
C TRP A 77 0.44 7.29 -13.00
N THR A 78 -0.85 7.24 -13.35
CA THR A 78 -1.31 7.72 -14.66
C THR A 78 -0.96 9.20 -14.87
N ALA A 79 -1.13 10.04 -13.85
CA ALA A 79 -0.77 11.45 -13.93
C ALA A 79 0.75 11.66 -14.00
N ILE A 80 1.55 10.87 -13.27
CA ILE A 80 3.02 10.92 -13.32
C ILE A 80 3.52 10.49 -14.71
N ASP A 81 2.99 9.41 -15.25
CA ASP A 81 3.37 8.90 -16.58
C ASP A 81 3.04 9.91 -17.69
N ALA A 82 1.92 10.61 -17.55
CA ALA A 82 1.53 11.70 -18.46
C ALA A 82 2.28 13.02 -18.20
N GLY A 83 3.13 13.11 -17.16
CA GLY A 83 3.81 14.33 -16.77
C GLY A 83 2.88 15.45 -16.30
N THR A 84 1.70 15.12 -15.79
CA THR A 84 0.66 16.08 -15.36
C THR A 84 0.42 16.07 -13.85
N ASP A 85 1.15 15.24 -13.11
CA ASP A 85 0.93 15.02 -11.68
C ASP A 85 0.97 16.32 -10.86
N GLU A 86 1.90 17.24 -11.13
CA GLU A 86 1.97 18.50 -10.41
C GLU A 86 0.81 19.46 -10.71
N ARG A 87 0.32 19.46 -11.96
CA ARG A 87 -0.85 20.24 -12.36
C ARG A 87 -2.13 19.65 -11.80
N ASP A 88 -2.26 18.32 -11.86
CA ASP A 88 -3.51 17.61 -11.61
C ASP A 88 -3.64 17.11 -10.16
N ARG A 89 -2.58 17.24 -9.32
CA ARG A 89 -2.53 16.75 -7.93
C ARG A 89 -3.71 17.17 -7.06
N HIS A 90 -4.28 18.34 -7.29
CA HIS A 90 -5.44 18.83 -6.52
C HIS A 90 -6.74 18.11 -6.85
N THR A 91 -6.81 17.42 -8.00
CA THR A 91 -7.99 16.67 -8.45
C THR A 91 -7.91 15.18 -8.11
N ILE A 92 -6.70 14.66 -7.87
CA ILE A 92 -6.48 13.27 -7.48
C ILE A 92 -6.91 13.09 -6.02
N LYS A 93 -7.95 12.32 -5.76
CA LYS A 93 -8.41 12.03 -4.41
C LYS A 93 -7.44 11.12 -3.66
N GLY A 94 -7.44 11.21 -2.34
CA GLY A 94 -6.70 10.31 -1.47
C GLY A 94 -5.20 10.58 -1.37
N ILE A 95 -4.70 11.74 -1.83
CA ILE A 95 -3.29 12.09 -1.69
C ILE A 95 -3.06 13.26 -0.74
N ALA A 96 -1.84 13.36 -0.23
CA ALA A 96 -1.33 14.55 0.41
C ALA A 96 0.08 14.85 -0.12
N PHE A 97 0.45 16.14 -0.16
CA PHE A 97 1.71 16.63 -0.68
C PHE A 97 2.06 17.99 -0.06
N MET A 98 3.29 18.45 -0.24
CA MET A 98 3.71 19.80 0.16
C MET A 98 3.28 20.80 -0.92
N GLY A 99 2.54 21.81 -0.52
CA GLY A 99 2.16 22.93 -1.38
C GLY A 99 3.32 23.88 -1.62
N GLU A 100 3.17 24.76 -2.61
CA GLU A 100 4.19 25.76 -2.96
C GLU A 100 4.41 26.80 -1.83
N ASP A 101 3.41 27.01 -1.00
CA ASP A 101 3.46 27.87 0.18
C ASP A 101 4.10 27.19 1.41
N GLY A 102 4.65 25.99 1.25
CA GLY A 102 5.23 25.19 2.33
C GLY A 102 4.23 24.57 3.30
N LYS A 103 2.93 24.61 2.98
CA LYS A 103 1.90 23.96 3.79
C LYS A 103 1.51 22.62 3.20
N VAL A 104 1.17 21.71 4.09
CA VAL A 104 0.66 20.40 3.67
C VAL A 104 -0.75 20.53 3.12
N VAL A 105 -0.91 20.14 1.87
CA VAL A 105 -2.20 20.01 1.18
C VAL A 105 -2.65 18.54 1.24
N SER A 106 -3.94 18.33 1.46
CA SER A 106 -4.53 16.98 1.36
C SER A 106 -5.85 17.04 0.61
N THR A 107 -6.00 16.16 -0.36
CA THR A 107 -7.24 16.05 -1.14
C THR A 107 -8.29 15.23 -0.38
N PRO A 108 -9.57 15.32 -0.74
CA PRO A 108 -10.59 14.45 -0.18
C PRO A 108 -10.18 12.97 -0.31
N ILE A 109 -10.50 12.18 0.70
CA ILE A 109 -10.14 10.77 0.70
C ILE A 109 -10.95 10.03 -0.37
N GLU A 110 -10.35 9.02 -1.03
CA GLU A 110 -11.06 8.20 -2.02
C GLU A 110 -12.09 7.28 -1.33
N ALA A 111 -13.11 6.91 -2.08
CA ALA A 111 -14.12 5.97 -1.60
C ALA A 111 -13.51 4.58 -1.36
N THR A 112 -14.04 3.85 -0.38
CA THR A 112 -13.65 2.47 -0.15
C THR A 112 -14.05 1.57 -1.31
N ILE A 113 -13.20 0.61 -1.65
CA ILE A 113 -13.47 -0.36 -2.71
C ILE A 113 -14.53 -1.35 -2.20
N LYS A 114 -15.71 -1.32 -2.81
CA LYS A 114 -16.83 -2.15 -2.34
C LYS A 114 -16.72 -3.60 -2.78
N ASP A 115 -16.36 -3.81 -4.02
CA ASP A 115 -16.12 -5.15 -4.59
C ASP A 115 -14.64 -5.49 -4.45
N LEU A 116 -14.30 -6.28 -3.42
CA LEU A 116 -12.93 -6.73 -3.18
C LEU A 116 -12.48 -7.77 -4.21
N ASP A 117 -13.40 -8.46 -4.87
CA ASP A 117 -13.08 -9.43 -5.92
C ASP A 117 -12.68 -8.78 -7.25
N SER A 118 -12.88 -7.47 -7.37
CA SER A 118 -12.30 -6.69 -8.48
C SER A 118 -10.79 -6.48 -8.33
N LEU A 119 -10.23 -6.77 -7.16
CA LEU A 119 -8.81 -6.66 -6.84
C LEU A 119 -8.18 -8.06 -6.91
N THR A 120 -7.65 -8.43 -8.05
CA THR A 120 -6.94 -9.71 -8.20
C THR A 120 -5.45 -9.52 -7.93
N PRO A 121 -4.89 -10.09 -6.86
CA PRO A 121 -3.46 -10.04 -6.63
C PRO A 121 -2.70 -10.81 -7.73
N ASP A 122 -1.65 -10.21 -8.26
CA ASP A 122 -0.72 -10.90 -9.15
C ASP A 122 0.36 -11.59 -8.33
N TRP A 123 0.12 -12.85 -8.01
CA TRP A 123 1.04 -13.68 -7.23
C TRP A 123 2.27 -14.12 -8.01
N ASP A 124 2.26 -14.04 -9.34
CA ASP A 124 3.35 -14.48 -10.21
C ASP A 124 4.55 -13.54 -10.17
N ILE A 125 4.35 -12.27 -9.77
CA ILE A 125 5.44 -11.31 -9.63
C ILE A 125 6.36 -11.58 -8.44
N LEU A 126 5.97 -12.48 -7.51
CA LEU A 126 6.73 -12.72 -6.29
C LEU A 126 7.88 -13.71 -6.53
N HIS A 127 9.03 -13.39 -5.97
CA HIS A 127 10.16 -14.32 -5.91
C HIS A 127 9.94 -15.34 -4.78
N TRP A 128 9.09 -16.31 -5.02
CA TRP A 128 8.61 -17.29 -4.04
C TRP A 128 9.68 -17.99 -3.19
N PRO A 129 10.92 -18.28 -3.69
CA PRO A 129 11.98 -18.85 -2.86
C PRO A 129 12.34 -18.05 -1.61
N THR A 130 11.98 -16.76 -1.54
CA THR A 130 12.26 -15.91 -0.37
C THR A 130 11.13 -15.92 0.68
N TYR A 131 9.96 -16.44 0.32
CA TYR A 131 8.79 -16.46 1.20
C TYR A 131 8.65 -17.80 1.91
N ILE A 132 9.56 -18.07 2.85
CA ILE A 132 9.60 -19.34 3.59
C ILE A 132 9.18 -19.14 5.04
N TYR A 133 8.21 -19.91 5.49
CA TYR A 133 7.88 -20.04 6.90
C TYR A 133 8.83 -21.05 7.54
N ILE A 134 9.86 -20.55 8.19
CA ILE A 134 11.00 -21.33 8.70
C ILE A 134 10.58 -22.50 9.57
N PRO A 135 9.61 -22.36 10.54
CA PRO A 135 9.24 -23.46 11.42
C PRO A 135 8.75 -24.72 10.72
N LEU A 136 8.10 -24.56 9.55
CA LEU A 136 7.58 -25.68 8.75
C LEU A 136 8.38 -25.91 7.46
N ASN A 137 9.40 -25.10 7.21
CA ASN A 137 10.20 -25.15 5.99
C ASN A 137 9.35 -25.19 4.71
N THR A 138 8.29 -24.40 4.66
CA THR A 138 7.35 -24.35 3.53
C THR A 138 7.10 -22.93 3.09
N ARG A 139 6.64 -22.74 1.86
CA ARG A 139 6.25 -21.42 1.36
C ARG A 139 5.04 -20.89 2.12
N VAL A 140 5.06 -19.61 2.42
CA VAL A 140 3.97 -18.90 3.11
C VAL A 140 3.38 -17.83 2.20
N ALA A 141 2.05 -17.74 2.19
CA ALA A 141 1.31 -16.61 1.62
C ALA A 141 0.44 -15.93 2.69
N VAL A 142 0.14 -14.65 2.43
CA VAL A 142 -0.69 -13.83 3.32
C VAL A 142 -1.84 -13.24 2.49
N PRO A 143 -2.79 -14.08 2.03
CA PRO A 143 -3.96 -13.60 1.31
C PRO A 143 -4.92 -12.86 2.24
N SER A 144 -5.81 -12.04 1.65
CA SER A 144 -6.84 -11.29 2.38
C SER A 144 -8.22 -11.71 1.87
N PHE A 145 -9.07 -12.17 2.78
CA PHE A 145 -10.48 -12.47 2.51
C PHE A 145 -11.39 -11.28 2.80
N ALA A 146 -11.05 -10.52 3.86
CA ALA A 146 -11.86 -9.39 4.33
C ALA A 146 -11.03 -8.12 4.51
N ARG A 147 -11.67 -6.99 4.47
CA ARG A 147 -11.10 -5.68 4.87
C ARG A 147 -11.99 -5.03 5.90
N GLY A 148 -11.35 -4.51 6.95
CA GLY A 148 -12.00 -3.83 8.05
C GLY A 148 -12.50 -4.76 9.14
N CYS A 149 -13.17 -4.14 10.09
CA CYS A 149 -13.72 -4.81 11.25
C CYS A 149 -15.01 -4.06 11.66
N PRO A 150 -16.10 -4.74 12.00
CA PRO A 150 -17.35 -4.09 12.39
C PRO A 150 -17.27 -3.45 13.79
N PHE A 151 -16.22 -3.75 14.56
CA PHE A 151 -16.05 -3.21 15.91
C PHE A 151 -15.27 -1.89 15.89
N THR A 152 -15.59 -1.01 16.85
CA THR A 152 -14.98 0.32 16.99
C THR A 152 -14.18 0.46 18.28
N CYS A 153 -13.33 -0.53 18.57
CA CYS A 153 -12.53 -0.55 19.79
C CYS A 153 -11.69 0.73 19.93
N SER A 154 -11.69 1.34 21.10
CA SER A 154 -11.09 2.66 21.34
C SER A 154 -9.59 2.75 21.07
N PHE A 155 -8.88 1.65 21.25
CA PHE A 155 -7.42 1.53 21.01
C PHE A 155 -7.07 1.19 19.57
N CYS A 156 -8.03 0.78 18.72
CA CYS A 156 -7.78 0.27 17.39
C CYS A 156 -7.98 1.36 16.33
N SER A 157 -7.02 1.48 15.40
CA SER A 157 -7.10 2.40 14.27
C SER A 157 -7.73 1.79 13.02
N GLN A 158 -7.91 0.48 12.97
CA GLN A 158 -8.33 -0.25 11.76
C GLN A 158 -9.70 0.19 11.26
N TRP A 159 -10.68 0.35 12.15
CA TRP A 159 -12.00 0.83 11.77
C TRP A 159 -12.00 2.25 11.19
N LYS A 160 -11.01 3.08 11.55
CA LYS A 160 -10.82 4.42 10.95
C LYS A 160 -10.13 4.35 9.59
N PHE A 161 -9.27 3.35 9.39
CA PHE A 161 -8.54 3.16 8.15
C PHE A 161 -9.44 2.55 7.08
N TRP A 162 -10.02 1.38 7.36
CA TRP A 162 -10.87 0.64 6.43
C TRP A 162 -12.31 1.17 6.33
N ARG A 163 -12.82 1.82 7.39
CA ARG A 163 -14.13 2.47 7.57
C ARG A 163 -15.31 1.53 7.58
N ASP A 164 -15.35 0.50 6.75
CA ASP A 164 -16.41 -0.49 6.66
C ASP A 164 -15.84 -1.90 6.57
N TYR A 165 -16.66 -2.87 6.96
CA TYR A 165 -16.34 -4.28 6.85
C TYR A 165 -16.85 -4.80 5.51
N ARG A 166 -15.96 -5.44 4.75
CA ARG A 166 -16.23 -5.97 3.41
C ARG A 166 -15.53 -7.29 3.25
N VAL A 167 -16.18 -8.24 2.59
CA VAL A 167 -15.65 -9.59 2.33
C VAL A 167 -15.62 -9.89 0.84
N ARG A 168 -14.77 -10.79 0.45
CA ARG A 168 -14.72 -11.38 -0.87
C ARG A 168 -15.72 -12.54 -1.00
N ASP A 169 -16.01 -12.96 -2.22
CA ASP A 169 -16.71 -14.20 -2.47
C ASP A 169 -15.89 -15.38 -1.92
N PRO A 170 -16.46 -16.23 -1.04
CA PRO A 170 -15.73 -17.34 -0.46
C PRO A 170 -15.21 -18.36 -1.49
N HIS A 171 -15.95 -18.58 -2.58
CA HIS A 171 -15.53 -19.52 -3.64
C HIS A 171 -14.30 -18.96 -4.36
N LYS A 172 -14.30 -17.69 -4.76
CA LYS A 172 -13.15 -17.04 -5.41
C LYS A 172 -11.93 -17.02 -4.49
N PHE A 173 -12.14 -16.84 -3.19
CA PHE A 173 -11.05 -16.89 -2.24
C PHE A 173 -10.46 -18.30 -2.12
N VAL A 174 -11.28 -19.33 -2.12
CA VAL A 174 -10.83 -20.74 -2.12
C VAL A 174 -10.09 -21.05 -3.42
N ASP A 175 -10.58 -20.60 -4.58
CA ASP A 175 -9.89 -20.76 -5.87
C ASP A 175 -8.48 -20.14 -5.84
N GLU A 176 -8.32 -18.98 -5.20
CA GLU A 176 -7.01 -18.34 -5.00
C GLU A 176 -6.08 -19.17 -4.10
N ILE A 177 -6.59 -19.71 -2.99
CA ILE A 177 -5.82 -20.60 -2.11
C ILE A 177 -5.40 -21.86 -2.86
N GLU A 178 -6.30 -22.45 -3.66
CA GLU A 178 -6.01 -23.62 -4.49
C GLU A 178 -4.92 -23.32 -5.52
N TYR A 179 -5.01 -22.20 -6.23
CA TYR A 179 -4.00 -21.72 -7.16
C TYR A 179 -2.63 -21.59 -6.47
N LEU A 180 -2.57 -20.88 -5.34
CA LEU A 180 -1.34 -20.72 -4.56
C LEU A 180 -0.73 -22.05 -4.12
N THR A 181 -1.57 -23.00 -3.70
CA THR A 181 -1.13 -24.34 -3.29
C THR A 181 -0.58 -25.13 -4.48
N GLN A 182 -1.33 -25.16 -5.58
CA GLN A 182 -1.00 -26.00 -6.73
C GLN A 182 0.14 -25.45 -7.57
N VAL A 183 0.15 -24.13 -7.84
CA VAL A 183 1.12 -23.50 -8.73
C VAL A 183 2.36 -23.09 -7.95
N HIS A 184 2.18 -22.33 -6.88
CA HIS A 184 3.30 -21.77 -6.11
C HIS A 184 3.78 -22.64 -4.96
N LYS A 185 3.15 -23.82 -4.73
CA LYS A 185 3.53 -24.77 -3.68
C LYS A 185 3.53 -24.13 -2.29
N VAL A 186 2.57 -23.25 -2.04
CA VAL A 186 2.35 -22.67 -0.71
C VAL A 186 1.78 -23.74 0.21
N GLY A 187 2.41 -23.94 1.37
CA GLY A 187 1.99 -24.94 2.35
C GLY A 187 1.57 -24.32 3.69
N PHE A 188 1.66 -23.00 3.82
CA PHE A 188 1.22 -22.31 5.03
C PHE A 188 0.57 -20.96 4.70
N TYR A 189 -0.57 -20.65 5.32
CA TYR A 189 -1.33 -19.43 5.09
C TYR A 189 -1.53 -18.66 6.37
N ILE A 190 -1.38 -17.36 6.29
CA ILE A 190 -1.74 -16.40 7.33
C ILE A 190 -2.74 -15.44 6.71
N LEU A 191 -3.94 -15.32 7.26
CA LEU A 191 -4.90 -14.33 6.79
C LEU A 191 -4.45 -12.93 7.24
N ALA A 192 -4.48 -11.97 6.31
CA ALA A 192 -4.12 -10.58 6.59
C ALA A 192 -5.24 -9.79 7.27
N ASP A 193 -6.35 -10.43 7.51
CA ASP A 193 -7.61 -9.82 7.92
C ASP A 193 -7.64 -9.52 9.41
N GLU A 194 -8.30 -8.44 9.80
CA GLU A 194 -8.54 -8.10 11.20
C GLU A 194 -9.58 -9.02 11.84
N GLU A 195 -10.58 -9.45 11.07
CA GLU A 195 -11.66 -10.33 11.51
C GLU A 195 -12.27 -11.10 10.33
N PRO A 196 -11.70 -12.26 9.96
CA PRO A 196 -12.11 -13.00 8.76
C PRO A 196 -13.37 -13.85 8.94
N THR A 197 -13.84 -14.05 10.18
CA THR A 197 -14.86 -15.06 10.51
C THR A 197 -16.22 -14.49 10.91
N ILE A 198 -16.41 -13.20 10.77
CA ILE A 198 -17.73 -12.58 11.02
C ILE A 198 -18.59 -12.69 9.76
N ASN A 199 -19.74 -13.34 9.92
CA ASN A 199 -20.84 -13.36 8.97
C ASN A 199 -21.98 -12.45 9.46
#